data_0b975afc63011ac7d0dadda758c68e98
#
_entry.id   0b975afc63011ac7d0dadda758c68e98
#
_cell.length_a   1.000
_cell.length_b   1.000
_cell.length_c   1.000
_cell.angle_alpha   90.00
_cell.angle_beta   90.00
_cell.angle_gamma   90.00
#
_symmetry.space_group_name_H-M   'P 1'
#
loop_
_entity.id
_entity.type
_entity.pdbx_description
1 polymer ?
#
loop_
_entity_poly.entity_id
_entity_poly.type
_entity_poly.pdbx_seq_one_letter_code
_entity_poly.pdbx_strand_id
1 'polypeptide(L)'
;MKKQPFSYHLTVPPSAIDVLGHVNNVVYLDWVQIAASKHWNAATATYFKDEDPEEERLGINKMAWVVMDHHIKYKAEAFEGDEIVVTTFVKTFTAATSVRHTEIRRKGEDKILVSAVTNWCLLKMPEGRPMRVPKEVLELF
;
A
#
# COMPACT_ATOMS: atom_id res chain seq x y z
N MET A 1 11.00 15.91 8.14
CA MET A 1 11.64 14.64 8.49
C MET A 1 11.08 13.51 7.65
N LYS A 2 11.96 12.68 7.12
CA LYS A 2 11.54 11.58 6.26
C LYS A 2 10.85 10.49 7.09
N LYS A 3 9.67 10.07 6.66
CA LYS A 3 8.94 8.99 7.34
C LYS A 3 9.58 7.64 7.03
N GLN A 4 9.46 6.72 8.00
CA GLN A 4 9.96 5.37 7.81
C GLN A 4 9.04 4.57 6.88
N PRO A 5 9.60 3.73 6.01
CA PRO A 5 8.78 2.80 5.23
C PRO A 5 8.01 1.86 6.14
N PHE A 6 6.85 1.44 5.68
CA PHE A 6 6.02 0.45 6.37
C PHE A 6 6.27 -0.93 5.78
N SER A 7 6.37 -1.94 6.63
CA SER A 7 6.56 -3.32 6.18
C SER A 7 5.58 -4.26 6.85
N TYR A 8 5.17 -5.30 6.13
CA TYR A 8 4.48 -6.43 6.73
C TYR A 8 5.07 -7.73 6.20
N HIS A 9 4.84 -8.80 6.93
CA HIS A 9 5.43 -10.11 6.67
C HIS A 9 4.34 -11.13 6.39
N LEU A 10 4.64 -12.09 5.52
CA LEU A 10 3.75 -13.20 5.24
C LEU A 10 4.56 -14.44 4.83
N THR A 11 3.97 -15.60 4.97
CA THR A 11 4.50 -16.85 4.42
C THR A 11 3.67 -17.19 3.20
N VAL A 12 4.32 -17.54 2.08
CA VAL A 12 3.63 -17.85 0.83
C VAL A 12 2.77 -19.10 1.01
N PRO A 13 1.42 -18.97 0.91
CA PRO A 13 0.54 -20.14 1.05
C PRO A 13 0.49 -20.96 -0.24
N PRO A 14 0.10 -22.25 -0.17
CA PRO A 14 -0.08 -23.07 -1.36
C PRO A 14 -1.04 -22.49 -2.37
N SER A 15 -2.08 -21.76 -1.91
CA SER A 15 -3.08 -21.14 -2.77
C SER A 15 -2.52 -20.04 -3.68
N ALA A 16 -1.32 -19.53 -3.39
CA ALA A 16 -0.69 -18.49 -4.19
C ALA A 16 0.05 -19.04 -5.43
N ILE A 17 0.24 -20.35 -5.47
CA ILE A 17 1.11 -21.00 -6.48
C ILE A 17 0.31 -21.35 -7.72
N ASP A 18 0.85 -21.00 -8.88
CA ASP A 18 0.26 -21.34 -10.18
C ASP A 18 0.81 -22.65 -10.76
N VAL A 19 0.40 -22.96 -12.00
CA VAL A 19 0.80 -24.20 -12.67
C VAL A 19 2.30 -24.30 -12.97
N LEU A 20 3.00 -23.17 -12.91
CA LEU A 20 4.45 -23.11 -13.14
C LEU A 20 5.24 -23.39 -11.85
N GLY A 21 4.57 -23.56 -10.71
CA GLY A 21 5.21 -23.89 -9.45
C GLY A 21 5.73 -22.71 -8.65
N HIS A 22 5.42 -21.49 -9.04
CA HIS A 22 5.80 -20.29 -8.30
C HIS A 22 4.61 -19.36 -8.12
N VAL A 23 4.78 -18.30 -7.31
CA VAL A 23 3.70 -17.36 -7.01
C VAL A 23 3.15 -16.74 -8.30
N ASN A 24 1.83 -16.80 -8.44
CA ASN A 24 1.13 -16.19 -9.55
C ASN A 24 1.30 -14.66 -9.52
N ASN A 25 1.53 -14.05 -10.69
CA ASN A 25 1.73 -12.60 -10.81
C ASN A 25 0.60 -11.78 -10.18
N VAL A 26 -0.64 -12.26 -10.26
CA VAL A 26 -1.80 -11.57 -9.66
C VAL A 26 -1.69 -11.50 -8.13
N VAL A 27 -1.09 -12.50 -7.51
CA VAL A 27 -0.93 -12.55 -6.05
C VAL A 27 0.01 -11.45 -5.56
N TYR A 28 1.09 -11.17 -6.31
CA TYR A 28 1.98 -10.05 -5.97
C TYR A 28 1.21 -8.72 -5.96
N LEU A 29 0.30 -8.53 -6.90
CA LEU A 29 -0.54 -7.33 -6.96
C LEU A 29 -1.42 -7.21 -5.70
N ASP A 30 -1.99 -8.32 -5.24
CA ASP A 30 -2.76 -8.34 -3.99
C ASP A 30 -1.88 -7.90 -2.82
N TRP A 31 -0.65 -8.40 -2.73
CA TRP A 31 0.27 -8.03 -1.64
C TRP A 31 0.62 -6.54 -1.69
N VAL A 32 0.77 -5.97 -2.88
CA VAL A 32 1.02 -4.54 -3.06
C VAL A 32 -0.15 -3.71 -2.51
N GLN A 33 -1.38 -4.10 -2.83
CA GLN A 33 -2.57 -3.40 -2.36
C GLN A 33 -2.79 -3.59 -0.85
N ILE A 34 -2.54 -4.79 -0.35
CA ILE A 34 -2.65 -5.07 1.09
C ILE A 34 -1.65 -4.21 1.88
N ALA A 35 -0.43 -4.05 1.37
CA ALA A 35 0.58 -3.21 2.02
C ALA A 35 0.11 -1.77 2.14
N ALA A 36 -0.49 -1.23 1.08
CA ALA A 36 -1.01 0.14 1.09
C ALA A 36 -2.14 0.30 2.12
N SER A 37 -3.06 -0.67 2.18
CA SER A 37 -4.17 -0.64 3.13
C SER A 37 -3.68 -0.76 4.57
N LYS A 38 -2.75 -1.65 4.83
CA LYS A 38 -2.17 -1.82 6.18
C LYS A 38 -1.42 -0.56 6.63
N HIS A 39 -0.68 0.06 5.72
CA HIS A 39 0.04 1.29 6.02
C HIS A 39 -0.93 2.43 6.35
N TRP A 40 -1.96 2.60 5.54
CA TRP A 40 -3.00 3.61 5.80
C TRP A 40 -3.66 3.38 7.16
N ASN A 41 -4.08 2.16 7.45
CA ASN A 41 -4.72 1.82 8.72
C ASN A 41 -3.80 2.06 9.90
N ALA A 42 -2.53 1.67 9.80
CA ALA A 42 -1.56 1.87 10.87
C ALA A 42 -1.29 3.36 11.12
N ALA A 43 -1.13 4.15 10.06
CA ALA A 43 -0.83 5.57 10.19
C ALA A 43 -2.03 6.36 10.74
N THR A 44 -3.24 5.98 10.36
CA THR A 44 -4.44 6.71 10.79
C THR A 44 -4.97 6.22 12.14
N ALA A 45 -4.69 4.98 12.54
CA ALA A 45 -5.19 4.40 13.79
C ALA A 45 -4.70 5.14 15.04
N THR A 46 -3.47 5.68 15.00
CA THR A 46 -2.91 6.44 16.13
C THR A 46 -3.40 7.88 16.16
N TYR A 47 -3.89 8.37 15.05
CA TYR A 47 -4.36 9.74 14.87
C TYR A 47 -5.87 9.86 15.05
N PHE A 48 -6.61 8.88 14.53
CA PHE A 48 -8.07 8.86 14.59
C PHE A 48 -8.50 7.71 15.50
N LYS A 49 -9.03 8.08 16.66
CA LYS A 49 -9.62 7.11 17.58
C LYS A 49 -11.13 7.18 17.44
N ASP A 50 -11.80 6.09 17.80
CA ASP A 50 -13.26 6.09 17.89
C ASP A 50 -13.71 7.28 18.76
N GLU A 51 -14.72 7.99 18.30
CA GLU A 51 -15.25 9.19 18.95
C GLU A 51 -14.31 10.40 18.93
N ASP A 52 -13.24 10.36 18.13
CA ASP A 52 -12.34 11.51 18.01
C ASP A 52 -12.97 12.57 17.08
N PRO A 53 -13.13 13.82 17.57
CA PRO A 53 -13.64 14.92 16.73
C PRO A 53 -12.80 15.14 15.47
N GLU A 54 -11.54 14.75 15.47
CA GLU A 54 -10.66 14.87 14.30
C GLU A 54 -11.11 14.00 13.14
N GLU A 55 -11.65 12.81 13.42
CA GLU A 55 -12.18 11.93 12.38
C GLU A 55 -13.31 12.63 11.63
N GLU A 56 -14.22 13.26 12.35
CA GLU A 56 -15.31 14.02 11.74
C GLU A 56 -14.80 15.25 11.01
N ARG A 57 -13.85 15.97 11.61
CA ARG A 57 -13.27 17.19 11.02
C ARG A 57 -12.58 16.88 9.69
N LEU A 58 -11.79 15.82 9.64
CA LEU A 58 -11.09 15.42 8.41
C LEU A 58 -11.99 14.72 7.40
N GLY A 59 -13.15 14.23 7.86
CA GLY A 59 -14.06 13.49 7.01
C GLY A 59 -13.45 12.18 6.50
N ILE A 60 -12.68 11.50 7.35
CA ILE A 60 -11.95 10.30 6.96
C ILE A 60 -12.86 9.20 6.43
N ASN A 61 -14.09 9.10 6.94
CA ASN A 61 -15.10 8.16 6.46
C ASN A 61 -15.69 8.57 5.12
N LYS A 62 -15.37 9.80 4.66
CA LYS A 62 -15.84 10.36 3.39
C LYS A 62 -14.73 10.44 2.36
N MET A 63 -13.58 9.81 2.64
CA MET A 63 -12.44 9.76 1.72
C MET A 63 -12.20 8.33 1.28
N ALA A 64 -11.86 8.17 0.01
CA ALA A 64 -11.45 6.87 -0.52
C ALA A 64 -10.30 7.04 -1.50
N TRP A 65 -9.26 6.23 -1.34
CA TRP A 65 -8.19 6.14 -2.31
C TRP A 65 -8.55 5.12 -3.37
N VAL A 66 -8.43 5.50 -4.63
CA VAL A 66 -8.63 4.59 -5.75
C VAL A 66 -7.36 4.51 -6.59
N VAL A 67 -7.04 3.33 -7.06
CA VAL A 67 -5.88 3.12 -7.93
C VAL A 67 -6.19 3.68 -9.31
N MET A 68 -5.26 4.49 -9.83
CA MET A 68 -5.30 4.95 -11.20
C MET A 68 -4.53 4.00 -12.11
N ASP A 69 -3.35 3.60 -11.67
CA ASP A 69 -2.52 2.63 -12.39
C ASP A 69 -1.48 2.00 -11.48
N HIS A 70 -0.97 0.85 -11.93
CA HIS A 70 0.18 0.16 -11.35
C HIS A 70 1.23 -0.03 -12.43
N HIS A 71 2.50 0.17 -12.07
CA HIS A 71 3.64 -0.24 -12.87
C HIS A 71 4.42 -1.25 -12.05
N ILE A 72 4.36 -2.54 -12.44
CA ILE A 72 4.95 -3.63 -11.68
C ILE A 72 6.05 -4.30 -12.50
N LYS A 73 7.20 -4.52 -11.87
CA LYS A 73 8.30 -5.28 -12.45
C LYS A 73 8.49 -6.57 -11.65
N TYR A 74 8.34 -7.70 -12.33
CA TYR A 74 8.55 -9.04 -11.78
C TYR A 74 9.98 -9.44 -12.07
N LYS A 75 10.87 -9.30 -11.09
CA LYS A 75 12.32 -9.51 -11.30
C LYS A 75 12.78 -10.90 -10.96
N ALA A 76 12.12 -11.56 -10.01
CA ALA A 76 12.43 -12.92 -9.58
C ALA A 76 11.19 -13.53 -8.94
N GLU A 77 11.21 -14.85 -8.79
CA GLU A 77 10.06 -15.62 -8.35
C GLU A 77 10.12 -15.95 -6.86
N ALA A 78 8.95 -16.02 -6.24
CA ALA A 78 8.79 -16.57 -4.90
C ALA A 78 8.08 -17.92 -4.99
N PHE A 79 8.28 -18.75 -3.98
CA PHE A 79 7.80 -20.13 -3.93
C PHE A 79 7.01 -20.38 -2.64
N GLU A 80 6.23 -21.47 -2.65
CA GLU A 80 5.47 -21.89 -1.47
C GLU A 80 6.41 -22.01 -0.27
N GLY A 81 5.96 -21.48 0.86
CA GLY A 81 6.73 -21.56 2.10
C GLY A 81 7.76 -20.46 2.28
N ASP A 82 8.05 -19.67 1.25
CA ASP A 82 8.98 -18.55 1.38
C ASP A 82 8.42 -17.53 2.38
N GLU A 83 9.29 -17.01 3.23
CA GLU A 83 8.94 -15.89 4.10
C GLU A 83 9.19 -14.59 3.34
N ILE A 84 8.17 -13.76 3.25
CA ILE A 84 8.15 -12.56 2.40
C ILE A 84 8.02 -11.31 3.27
N VAL A 85 8.76 -10.27 2.88
CA VAL A 85 8.63 -8.93 3.44
C VAL A 85 8.16 -8.00 2.33
N VAL A 86 7.04 -7.32 2.58
CA VAL A 86 6.48 -6.32 1.66
C VAL A 86 6.69 -4.96 2.30
N THR A 87 7.47 -4.10 1.66
CA THR A 87 7.81 -2.77 2.18
C THR A 87 7.23 -1.71 1.26
N THR A 88 6.56 -0.72 1.84
CA THR A 88 5.88 0.33 1.07
C THR A 88 6.07 1.70 1.71
N PHE A 89 6.09 2.73 0.87
CA PHE A 89 6.13 4.12 1.32
C PHE A 89 5.51 5.02 0.25
N VAL A 90 5.00 6.17 0.68
CA VAL A 90 4.50 7.19 -0.25
C VAL A 90 5.66 8.09 -0.63
N LYS A 91 5.98 8.14 -1.91
CA LYS A 91 7.09 8.94 -2.41
C LYS A 91 6.72 10.41 -2.56
N THR A 92 5.57 10.69 -3.16
CA THR A 92 5.12 12.05 -3.42
C THR A 92 3.61 12.16 -3.30
N PHE A 93 3.16 13.38 -3.01
CA PHE A 93 1.76 13.77 -3.12
C PHE A 93 1.67 14.93 -4.09
N THR A 94 0.60 14.96 -4.90
CA THR A 94 0.24 16.11 -5.72
C THR A 94 -1.26 16.32 -5.56
N ALA A 95 -1.68 17.57 -5.38
CA ALA A 95 -3.10 17.93 -5.23
C ALA A 95 -4.00 16.79 -4.68
N ALA A 96 -4.58 15.97 -5.56
CA ALA A 96 -5.50 14.87 -5.22
C ALA A 96 -4.88 13.48 -5.39
N THR A 97 -3.57 13.37 -5.65
CA THR A 97 -2.93 12.10 -5.99
C THR A 97 -1.74 11.78 -5.09
N SER A 98 -1.36 10.51 -5.07
CA SER A 98 -0.13 10.06 -4.42
C SER A 98 0.57 9.01 -5.28
N VAL A 99 1.90 8.97 -5.15
CA VAL A 99 2.74 7.95 -5.79
C VAL A 99 3.33 7.09 -4.68
N ARG A 100 3.00 5.81 -4.71
CA ARG A 100 3.46 4.85 -3.70
C ARG A 100 4.42 3.86 -4.34
N HIS A 101 5.51 3.58 -3.64
CA HIS A 101 6.47 2.56 -4.03
C HIS A 101 6.32 1.36 -3.09
N THR A 102 6.42 0.17 -3.67
CA THR A 102 6.35 -1.08 -2.92
C THR A 102 7.42 -2.05 -3.44
N GLU A 103 8.12 -2.69 -2.52
CA GLU A 103 9.15 -3.67 -2.85
C GLU A 103 8.87 -4.96 -2.09
N ILE A 104 9.03 -6.08 -2.76
CA ILE A 104 8.79 -7.41 -2.20
C ILE A 104 10.11 -8.19 -2.20
N ARG A 105 10.50 -8.71 -1.03
CA ARG A 105 11.74 -9.47 -0.83
C ARG A 105 11.47 -10.71 0.00
N ARG A 106 12.37 -11.69 -0.10
CA ARG A 106 12.42 -12.74 0.92
C ARG A 106 13.04 -12.15 2.18
N LYS A 107 12.55 -12.60 3.33
CA LYS A 107 13.08 -12.18 4.63
C LYS A 107 14.59 -12.47 4.70
N GLY A 108 15.35 -11.46 5.12
CA GLY A 108 16.80 -11.59 5.27
C GLY A 108 17.61 -11.48 3.97
N GLU A 109 16.97 -11.25 2.83
CA GLU A 109 17.64 -11.10 1.55
C GLU A 109 17.46 -9.68 1.00
N ASP A 110 18.50 -9.16 0.37
CA ASP A 110 18.48 -7.83 -0.23
C ASP A 110 17.85 -7.81 -1.62
N LYS A 111 17.79 -8.97 -2.26
CA LYS A 111 17.28 -9.09 -3.62
C LYS A 111 15.80 -8.73 -3.69
N ILE A 112 15.47 -7.79 -4.58
CA ILE A 112 14.08 -7.41 -4.84
C ILE A 112 13.47 -8.43 -5.80
N LEU A 113 12.39 -9.08 -5.38
CA LEU A 113 11.64 -10.01 -6.22
C LEU A 113 10.68 -9.27 -7.14
N VAL A 114 9.99 -8.27 -6.58
CA VAL A 114 9.01 -7.46 -7.30
C VAL A 114 9.13 -6.02 -6.83
N SER A 115 9.07 -5.08 -7.76
CA SER A 115 8.95 -3.66 -7.44
C SER A 115 7.72 -3.08 -8.13
N ALA A 116 7.00 -2.21 -7.42
CA ALA A 116 5.77 -1.61 -7.92
C ALA A 116 5.73 -0.13 -7.64
N VAL A 117 5.20 0.62 -8.61
CA VAL A 117 4.85 2.03 -8.45
C VAL A 117 3.36 2.13 -8.69
N THR A 118 2.63 2.65 -7.72
CA THR A 118 1.18 2.78 -7.80
C THR A 118 0.79 4.24 -7.69
N ASN A 119 -0.02 4.70 -8.63
CA ASN A 119 -0.62 6.03 -8.59
C ASN A 119 -2.05 5.92 -8.06
N TRP A 120 -2.32 6.66 -7.00
CA TRP A 120 -3.61 6.68 -6.32
C TRP A 120 -4.24 8.07 -6.44
N CYS A 121 -5.58 8.11 -6.52
CA CYS A 121 -6.34 9.35 -6.47
C CYS A 121 -7.25 9.33 -5.24
N LEU A 122 -7.29 10.45 -4.52
CA LEU A 122 -8.17 10.61 -3.37
C LEU A 122 -9.52 11.15 -3.83
N LEU A 123 -10.59 10.44 -3.48
CA LEU A 123 -11.95 10.82 -3.82
C LEU A 123 -12.72 11.23 -2.58
N LYS A 124 -13.54 12.25 -2.75
CA LYS A 124 -14.54 12.64 -1.76
C LYS A 124 -15.78 11.77 -1.97
N MET A 125 -16.21 11.10 -0.94
CA MET A 125 -17.38 10.23 -0.99
C MET A 125 -18.58 10.88 -0.30
N PRO A 126 -19.81 10.60 -0.72
CA PRO A 126 -20.23 9.63 -1.74
C PRO A 126 -20.15 10.14 -3.19
N GLU A 127 -19.81 11.40 -3.42
CA GLU A 127 -19.83 12.02 -4.76
C GLU A 127 -18.83 11.38 -5.73
N GLY A 128 -17.72 10.82 -5.22
CA GLY A 128 -16.70 10.18 -6.05
C GLY A 128 -15.85 11.17 -6.84
N ARG A 129 -15.71 12.40 -6.37
CA ARG A 129 -14.91 13.42 -7.03
C ARG A 129 -13.52 13.52 -6.44
N PRO A 130 -12.48 13.78 -7.24
CA PRO A 130 -11.16 14.04 -6.70
C PRO A 130 -11.18 15.18 -5.68
N MET A 131 -10.50 14.99 -4.57
CA MET A 131 -10.36 16.01 -3.54
C MET A 131 -8.90 16.21 -3.20
N ARG A 132 -8.55 17.43 -2.82
CA ARG A 132 -7.19 17.75 -2.38
C ARG A 132 -6.85 16.93 -1.13
N VAL A 133 -5.66 16.35 -1.12
CA VAL A 133 -5.18 15.60 0.04
C VAL A 133 -5.05 16.55 1.23
N PRO A 134 -5.73 16.28 2.35
CA PRO A 134 -5.65 17.14 3.53
C PRO A 134 -4.22 17.21 4.07
N LYS A 135 -3.86 18.38 4.61
CA LYS A 135 -2.54 18.60 5.20
C LYS A 135 -2.22 17.56 6.28
N GLU A 136 -3.20 17.20 7.08
CA GLU A 136 -3.06 16.23 8.16
C GLU A 136 -2.67 14.84 7.61
N VAL A 137 -3.20 14.48 6.45
CA VAL A 137 -2.83 13.22 5.78
C VAL A 137 -1.39 13.30 5.28
N LEU A 138 -0.98 14.42 4.70
CA LEU A 138 0.39 14.62 4.22
C LEU A 138 1.41 14.42 5.35
N GLU A 139 1.05 14.80 6.57
CA GLU A 139 1.94 14.70 7.73
C GLU A 139 2.10 13.27 8.25
N LEU A 140 1.19 12.37 7.89
CA LEU A 140 1.22 10.96 8.33
C LEU A 140 2.14 10.08 7.48
N PHE A 141 2.48 10.52 6.27
CA PHE A 141 3.19 9.67 5.30
C PHE A 141 4.49 10.26 4.75
#